data_88fd6849d44603ac5ca1bad092b77a44
#
_entry.id   88fd6849d44603ac5ca1bad092b77a44
#
_cell.length_a   1.000
_cell.length_b   1.000
_cell.length_c   1.000
_cell.angle_alpha   90.00
_cell.angle_beta   90.00
_cell.angle_gamma   90.00
#
_symmetry.space_group_name_H-M   'P 1'
#
loop_
_entity.id
_entity.type
_entity.pdbx_description
1 polymer ?
#
loop_
_entity_poly.entity_id
_entity_poly.type
_entity_poly.pdbx_seq_one_letter_code
_entity_poly.pdbx_strand_id
1 'polypeptide(L)'
;MNNLCGLAGYYCAARVIDKPSVGRKKLQMTSFLVCAFIFLLTGSIFNKTSPQVLMFLYFFSSFVVNFGPNVTSYVMAAETYPTELRGTCHGISAFMGKAGALFATIIFGSLTSAQIFFLCGGTCIIGALFTLMFSVDLTHVSLSEHDAQLELFLEGRLDEYKGKLNSTKHLSLFERLTGRHGEY
;
A
#
# COMPACT_ATOMS: atom_id res chain seq x y z
N MET A 1 -1.83 6.27 -23.97
CA MET A 1 -2.77 7.00 -23.09
C MET A 1 -2.75 6.50 -21.65
N ASN A 2 -2.70 5.18 -21.40
CA ASN A 2 -2.66 4.64 -20.03
C ASN A 2 -1.51 5.21 -19.19
N ASN A 3 -0.29 5.28 -19.74
CA ASN A 3 0.89 5.82 -19.05
C ASN A 3 0.77 7.31 -18.69
N LEU A 4 0.03 8.10 -19.49
CA LEU A 4 -0.23 9.51 -19.19
C LEU A 4 -1.17 9.66 -18.00
N CYS A 5 -2.21 8.82 -17.92
CA CYS A 5 -3.11 8.79 -16.76
C CYS A 5 -2.34 8.36 -15.49
N GLY A 6 -1.44 7.37 -15.62
CA GLY A 6 -0.57 6.96 -14.53
C GLY A 6 0.37 8.09 -14.07
N LEU A 7 1.00 8.81 -14.99
CA LEU A 7 1.87 9.95 -14.69
C LEU A 7 1.11 11.06 -13.93
N ALA A 8 -0.11 11.38 -14.36
CA ALA A 8 -0.97 12.31 -13.65
C ALA A 8 -1.28 11.84 -12.21
N GLY A 9 -1.53 10.52 -12.03
CA GLY A 9 -1.72 9.90 -10.71
C GLY A 9 -0.51 10.10 -9.80
N TYR A 10 0.70 9.81 -10.29
CA TYR A 10 1.95 10.03 -9.55
C TYR A 10 2.14 11.48 -9.14
N TYR A 11 1.92 12.41 -10.04
CA TYR A 11 2.06 13.83 -9.76
C TYR A 11 1.08 14.33 -8.69
N CYS A 12 -0.18 13.89 -8.75
CA CYS A 12 -1.17 14.20 -7.72
C CYS A 12 -0.80 13.56 -6.37
N ALA A 13 -0.31 12.31 -6.38
CA ALA A 13 0.14 11.63 -5.18
C ALA A 13 1.27 12.37 -4.48
N ALA A 14 2.29 12.81 -5.23
CA ALA A 14 3.43 13.55 -4.69
C ALA A 14 3.04 14.85 -3.96
N ARG A 15 1.89 15.47 -4.33
CA ARG A 15 1.40 16.68 -3.66
C ARG A 15 0.56 16.42 -2.41
N VAL A 16 0.09 15.19 -2.23
CA VAL A 16 -0.89 14.85 -1.20
C VAL A 16 -0.28 13.96 -0.12
N ILE A 17 0.71 13.15 -0.45
CA ILE A 17 1.28 12.13 0.42
C ILE A 17 1.88 12.68 1.71
N ASP A 18 2.45 13.90 1.67
CA ASP A 18 3.09 14.55 2.82
C ASP A 18 2.13 15.39 3.67
N LYS A 19 0.86 15.48 3.27
CA LYS A 19 -0.12 16.25 4.05
C LYS A 19 -0.46 15.50 5.35
N PRO A 20 -0.37 16.17 6.52
CA PRO A 20 -0.59 15.53 7.83
C PRO A 20 -2.02 15.01 8.01
N SER A 21 -2.99 15.53 7.25
CA SER A 21 -4.39 15.09 7.30
C SER A 21 -4.64 13.79 6.53
N VAL A 22 -3.82 13.49 5.53
CA VAL A 22 -3.98 12.32 4.64
C VAL A 22 -3.06 11.19 5.08
N GLY A 23 -1.75 11.41 5.12
CA GLY A 23 -0.75 10.41 5.48
C GLY A 23 -0.65 9.24 4.47
N ARG A 24 0.41 8.45 4.61
CA ARG A 24 0.68 7.32 3.71
C ARG A 24 -0.36 6.21 3.84
N LYS A 25 -0.67 5.81 5.07
CA LYS A 25 -1.61 4.72 5.37
C LYS A 25 -3.03 5.02 4.88
N LYS A 26 -3.55 6.22 5.17
CA LYS A 26 -4.90 6.60 4.75
C LYS A 26 -5.01 6.70 3.23
N LEU A 27 -3.99 7.27 2.58
CA LEU A 27 -3.95 7.38 1.13
C LEU A 27 -4.00 5.99 0.47
N GLN A 28 -3.18 5.06 0.96
CA GLN A 28 -3.15 3.69 0.47
C GLN A 28 -4.49 2.97 0.65
N MET A 29 -5.03 3.01 1.86
CA MET A 29 -6.30 2.35 2.19
C MET A 29 -7.47 2.91 1.36
N THR A 30 -7.62 4.24 1.30
CA THR A 30 -8.71 4.87 0.52
C THR A 30 -8.59 4.55 -0.96
N SER A 31 -7.38 4.59 -1.50
CA SER A 31 -7.16 4.27 -2.92
C SER A 31 -7.42 2.81 -3.24
N PHE A 32 -7.09 1.87 -2.36
CA PHE A 32 -7.47 0.47 -2.51
C PHE A 32 -8.99 0.28 -2.53
N LEU A 33 -9.72 0.95 -1.64
CA LEU A 33 -11.19 0.87 -1.61
C LEU A 33 -11.82 1.47 -2.87
N VAL A 34 -11.30 2.60 -3.36
CA VAL A 34 -11.77 3.21 -4.62
C VAL A 34 -11.46 2.29 -5.80
N CYS A 35 -10.26 1.69 -5.87
CA CYS A 35 -9.92 0.71 -6.91
C CYS A 35 -10.84 -0.51 -6.85
N ALA A 36 -11.10 -1.04 -5.66
CA ALA A 36 -12.00 -2.17 -5.47
C ALA A 36 -13.39 -1.85 -6.03
N PHE A 37 -13.93 -0.68 -5.68
CA PHE A 37 -15.23 -0.22 -6.19
C PHE A 37 -15.24 -0.13 -7.72
N ILE A 38 -14.23 0.51 -8.32
CA ILE A 38 -14.14 0.66 -9.79
C ILE A 38 -14.05 -0.71 -10.47
N PHE A 39 -13.23 -1.63 -9.96
CA PHE A 39 -13.06 -2.94 -10.57
C PHE A 39 -14.32 -3.81 -10.43
N LEU A 40 -14.97 -3.83 -9.26
CA LEU A 40 -16.23 -4.55 -9.06
C LEU A 40 -17.36 -3.98 -9.93
N LEU A 41 -17.46 -2.65 -10.03
CA LEU A 41 -18.40 -1.99 -10.92
C LEU A 41 -18.12 -2.38 -12.38
N THR A 42 -16.88 -2.28 -12.83
CA THR A 42 -16.49 -2.64 -14.21
C THR A 42 -16.80 -4.09 -14.52
N GLY A 43 -16.49 -5.02 -13.61
CA GLY A 43 -16.83 -6.44 -13.76
C GLY A 43 -18.32 -6.67 -13.90
N SER A 44 -19.14 -5.97 -13.11
CA SER A 44 -20.62 -6.11 -13.12
C SER A 44 -21.27 -5.61 -14.40
N ILE A 45 -20.72 -4.53 -15.00
CA ILE A 45 -21.30 -3.92 -16.22
C ILE A 45 -20.60 -4.36 -17.50
N PHE A 46 -19.56 -5.20 -17.42
CA PHE A 46 -18.67 -5.53 -18.53
C PHE A 46 -19.43 -5.98 -19.79
N ASN A 47 -20.40 -6.85 -19.64
CA ASN A 47 -21.19 -7.42 -20.76
C ASN A 47 -22.39 -6.55 -21.18
N LYS A 48 -22.69 -5.47 -20.45
CA LYS A 48 -23.89 -4.65 -20.65
C LYS A 48 -23.58 -3.25 -21.17
N THR A 49 -22.30 -2.85 -21.20
CA THR A 49 -21.89 -1.47 -21.40
C THR A 49 -21.05 -1.33 -22.66
N SER A 50 -21.07 -0.14 -23.26
CA SER A 50 -20.29 0.17 -24.46
C SER A 50 -18.78 0.13 -24.19
N PRO A 51 -17.95 -0.24 -25.18
CA PRO A 51 -16.48 -0.30 -25.02
C PRO A 51 -15.85 1.03 -24.59
N GLN A 52 -16.45 2.15 -24.94
CA GLN A 52 -15.96 3.49 -24.59
C GLN A 52 -16.02 3.73 -23.06
N VAL A 53 -17.12 3.33 -22.41
CA VAL A 53 -17.28 3.45 -20.96
C VAL A 53 -16.29 2.53 -20.23
N LEU A 54 -16.12 1.30 -20.73
CA LEU A 54 -15.13 0.36 -20.16
C LEU A 54 -13.72 0.93 -20.27
N MET A 55 -13.37 1.53 -21.40
CA MET A 55 -12.07 2.16 -21.61
C MET A 55 -11.86 3.36 -20.69
N PHE A 56 -12.89 4.18 -20.45
CA PHE A 56 -12.82 5.27 -19.48
C PHE A 56 -12.58 4.75 -18.06
N LEU A 57 -13.34 3.74 -17.62
CA LEU A 57 -13.16 3.12 -16.29
C LEU A 57 -11.78 2.51 -16.13
N TYR A 58 -11.24 1.90 -17.17
CA TYR A 58 -9.88 1.37 -17.18
C TYR A 58 -8.82 2.47 -17.01
N PHE A 59 -8.90 3.58 -17.75
CA PHE A 59 -7.97 4.69 -17.58
C PHE A 59 -8.11 5.37 -16.22
N PHE A 60 -9.33 5.49 -15.72
CA PHE A 60 -9.58 6.04 -14.39
C PHE A 60 -9.04 5.13 -13.28
N SER A 61 -9.22 3.82 -13.40
CA SER A 61 -8.61 2.86 -12.45
C SER A 61 -7.08 2.95 -12.47
N SER A 62 -6.48 3.10 -13.65
CA SER A 62 -5.03 3.29 -13.79
C SER A 62 -4.55 4.57 -13.09
N PHE A 63 -5.30 5.67 -13.19
CA PHE A 63 -5.00 6.89 -12.44
C PHE A 63 -5.04 6.62 -10.93
N VAL A 64 -6.09 5.99 -10.40
CA VAL A 64 -6.26 5.75 -8.96
C VAL A 64 -5.20 4.79 -8.41
N VAL A 65 -4.86 3.72 -9.14
CA VAL A 65 -3.79 2.79 -8.76
C VAL A 65 -2.45 3.51 -8.62
N ASN A 66 -2.12 4.42 -9.55
CA ASN A 66 -0.87 5.17 -9.51
C ASN A 66 -0.91 6.36 -8.54
N PHE A 67 -2.09 6.90 -8.26
CA PHE A 67 -2.29 7.92 -7.22
C PHE A 67 -2.09 7.36 -5.80
N GLY A 68 -2.47 6.13 -5.55
CA GLY A 68 -2.43 5.50 -4.22
C GLY A 68 -1.49 4.30 -4.13
N PRO A 69 -1.97 3.05 -4.31
CA PRO A 69 -1.24 1.85 -3.94
C PRO A 69 0.16 1.75 -4.55
N ASN A 70 0.33 2.19 -5.79
CA ASN A 70 1.61 2.07 -6.48
C ASN A 70 2.68 3.02 -5.93
N VAL A 71 2.31 4.23 -5.50
CA VAL A 71 3.24 5.16 -4.84
C VAL A 71 3.46 4.76 -3.38
N THR A 72 2.36 4.56 -2.65
CA THR A 72 2.45 4.39 -1.19
C THR A 72 3.15 3.12 -0.79
N SER A 73 3.02 2.02 -1.55
CA SER A 73 3.73 0.77 -1.25
C SER A 73 5.24 0.92 -1.33
N TYR A 74 5.77 1.68 -2.30
CA TYR A 74 7.19 1.97 -2.39
C TYR A 74 7.66 2.91 -1.27
N VAL A 75 6.93 4.00 -1.03
CA VAL A 75 7.28 4.98 0.00
C VAL A 75 7.25 4.35 1.39
N MET A 76 6.18 3.62 1.72
CA MET A 76 6.05 2.95 3.02
C MET A 76 7.14 1.90 3.22
N ALA A 77 7.47 1.09 2.22
CA ALA A 77 8.56 0.13 2.31
C ALA A 77 9.92 0.82 2.53
N ALA A 78 10.15 1.98 1.91
CA ALA A 78 11.38 2.75 2.10
C ALA A 78 11.47 3.43 3.48
N GLU A 79 10.33 3.79 4.07
CA GLU A 79 10.26 4.49 5.37
C GLU A 79 10.18 3.52 6.56
N THR A 80 9.66 2.30 6.38
CA THR A 80 9.46 1.33 7.46
C THR A 80 10.76 0.66 7.89
N TYR A 81 11.70 0.48 6.96
CA TYR A 81 12.92 -0.27 7.25
C TYR A 81 14.08 0.64 7.66
N PRO A 82 14.83 0.27 8.71
CA PRO A 82 16.08 0.94 9.10
C PRO A 82 17.08 0.98 7.93
N THR A 83 17.97 1.97 7.95
CA THR A 83 18.88 2.24 6.82
C THR A 83 19.75 1.03 6.44
N GLU A 84 20.26 0.28 7.40
CA GLU A 84 21.11 -0.89 7.19
C GLU A 84 20.38 -2.05 6.52
N LEU A 85 19.11 -2.28 6.86
CA LEU A 85 18.31 -3.42 6.37
C LEU A 85 17.42 -3.06 5.18
N ARG A 86 17.27 -1.77 4.88
CA ARG A 86 16.33 -1.25 3.87
C ARG A 86 16.50 -1.90 2.51
N GLY A 87 17.72 -2.02 2.01
CA GLY A 87 18.00 -2.62 0.70
C GLY A 87 17.48 -4.04 0.60
N THR A 88 17.80 -4.87 1.58
CA THR A 88 17.39 -6.28 1.64
C THR A 88 15.88 -6.44 1.82
N CYS A 89 15.30 -5.74 2.78
CA CYS A 89 13.86 -5.84 3.09
C CYS A 89 12.99 -5.28 1.96
N HIS A 90 13.41 -4.16 1.36
CA HIS A 90 12.74 -3.61 0.18
C HIS A 90 12.83 -4.56 -1.03
N GLY A 91 13.99 -5.18 -1.22
CA GLY A 91 14.19 -6.21 -2.25
C GLY A 91 13.27 -7.42 -2.07
N ILE A 92 13.12 -7.92 -0.85
CA ILE A 92 12.19 -9.02 -0.52
C ILE A 92 10.74 -8.60 -0.81
N SER A 93 10.34 -7.40 -0.40
CA SER A 93 8.99 -6.87 -0.66
C SER A 93 8.71 -6.75 -2.17
N ALA A 94 9.67 -6.24 -2.94
CA ALA A 94 9.57 -6.13 -4.39
C ALA A 94 9.52 -7.51 -5.08
N PHE A 95 10.29 -8.47 -4.58
CA PHE A 95 10.24 -9.86 -5.06
C PHE A 95 8.85 -10.48 -4.87
N MET A 96 8.27 -10.34 -3.67
CA MET A 96 6.93 -10.86 -3.38
C MET A 96 5.86 -10.21 -4.28
N GLY A 97 5.96 -8.91 -4.56
CA GLY A 97 5.08 -8.22 -5.50
C GLY A 97 5.19 -8.77 -6.93
N LYS A 98 6.42 -9.04 -7.41
CA LYS A 98 6.66 -9.63 -8.73
C LYS A 98 6.20 -11.10 -8.81
N ALA A 99 6.40 -11.87 -7.76
CA ALA A 99 5.87 -13.23 -7.65
C ALA A 99 4.34 -13.23 -7.74
N GLY A 100 3.67 -12.32 -7.02
CA GLY A 100 2.22 -12.13 -7.12
C GLY A 100 1.76 -11.79 -8.54
N ALA A 101 2.49 -10.92 -9.24
CA ALA A 101 2.19 -10.58 -10.64
C ALA A 101 2.35 -11.79 -11.58
N LEU A 102 3.36 -12.63 -11.35
CA LEU A 102 3.56 -13.87 -12.12
C LEU A 102 2.37 -14.83 -11.91
N PHE A 103 1.95 -15.07 -10.67
CA PHE A 103 0.78 -15.89 -10.37
C PHE A 103 -0.50 -15.31 -11.01
N ALA A 104 -0.69 -14.00 -10.93
CA ALA A 104 -1.82 -13.33 -11.56
C ALA A 104 -1.85 -13.57 -13.07
N THR A 105 -0.70 -13.48 -13.76
CA THR A 105 -0.61 -13.70 -15.21
C THR A 105 -1.03 -15.12 -15.59
N ILE A 106 -0.65 -16.13 -14.81
CA ILE A 106 -1.02 -17.53 -15.04
C ILE A 106 -2.54 -17.71 -14.84
N ILE A 107 -3.10 -17.16 -13.77
CA ILE A 107 -4.52 -17.27 -13.45
C ILE A 107 -5.36 -16.52 -14.50
N PHE A 108 -4.96 -15.33 -14.92
CA PHE A 108 -5.70 -14.51 -15.88
C PHE A 108 -5.85 -15.18 -17.25
N GLY A 109 -4.90 -16.05 -17.63
CA GLY A 109 -4.99 -16.83 -18.87
C GLY A 109 -6.19 -17.77 -18.95
N SER A 110 -6.76 -18.17 -17.82
CA SER A 110 -7.90 -19.08 -17.72
C SER A 110 -9.24 -18.39 -17.42
N LEU A 111 -9.25 -17.07 -17.17
CA LEU A 111 -10.41 -16.31 -16.75
C LEU A 111 -10.98 -15.45 -17.87
N THR A 112 -12.29 -15.22 -17.85
CA THR A 112 -12.94 -14.21 -18.68
C THR A 112 -12.61 -12.80 -18.17
N SER A 113 -12.67 -11.80 -19.05
CA SER A 113 -12.33 -10.40 -18.70
C SER A 113 -13.16 -9.89 -17.51
N ALA A 114 -14.46 -10.24 -17.41
CA ALA A 114 -15.28 -9.87 -16.26
C ALA A 114 -14.78 -10.49 -14.95
N GLN A 115 -14.39 -11.76 -14.99
CA GLN A 115 -13.87 -12.47 -13.81
C GLN A 115 -12.54 -11.88 -13.34
N ILE A 116 -11.67 -11.41 -14.28
CA ILE A 116 -10.44 -10.72 -13.94
C ILE A 116 -10.73 -9.45 -13.14
N PHE A 117 -11.73 -8.65 -13.54
CA PHE A 117 -12.11 -7.45 -12.79
C PHE A 117 -12.63 -7.78 -11.39
N PHE A 118 -13.44 -8.84 -11.23
CA PHE A 118 -13.89 -9.28 -9.91
C PHE A 118 -12.72 -9.74 -9.03
N LEU A 119 -11.77 -10.50 -9.59
CA LEU A 119 -10.58 -10.93 -8.87
C LEU A 119 -9.72 -9.73 -8.44
N CYS A 120 -9.48 -8.77 -9.34
CA CYS A 120 -8.76 -7.54 -9.01
C CYS A 120 -9.48 -6.71 -7.93
N GLY A 121 -10.80 -6.62 -7.98
CA GLY A 121 -11.58 -5.94 -6.95
C GLY A 121 -11.45 -6.63 -5.59
N GLY A 122 -11.53 -7.97 -5.55
CA GLY A 122 -11.35 -8.76 -4.34
C GLY A 122 -9.95 -8.61 -3.74
N THR A 123 -8.90 -8.66 -4.57
CA THR A 123 -7.51 -8.44 -4.11
C THR A 123 -7.28 -7.02 -3.59
N CYS A 124 -7.93 -6.00 -4.16
CA CYS A 124 -7.89 -4.64 -3.61
C CYS A 124 -8.54 -4.54 -2.22
N ILE A 125 -9.65 -5.24 -1.97
CA ILE A 125 -10.28 -5.30 -0.64
C ILE A 125 -9.34 -5.96 0.37
N ILE A 126 -8.74 -7.09 0.00
CA ILE A 126 -7.73 -7.78 0.83
C ILE A 126 -6.56 -6.84 1.11
N GLY A 127 -6.04 -6.14 0.11
CA GLY A 127 -4.98 -5.15 0.26
C GLY A 127 -5.34 -4.01 1.22
N ALA A 128 -6.58 -3.51 1.18
CA ALA A 128 -7.09 -2.51 2.11
C ALA A 128 -7.13 -3.04 3.55
N LEU A 129 -7.59 -4.28 3.75
CA LEU A 129 -7.64 -4.93 5.07
C LEU A 129 -6.23 -5.16 5.63
N PHE A 130 -5.30 -5.66 4.83
CA PHE A 130 -3.91 -5.80 5.25
C PHE A 130 -3.28 -4.45 5.61
N THR A 131 -3.53 -3.41 4.81
CA THR A 131 -3.07 -2.05 5.12
C THR A 131 -3.66 -1.56 6.45
N LEU A 132 -4.93 -1.80 6.70
CA LEU A 132 -5.57 -1.41 7.95
C LEU A 132 -4.96 -2.10 9.16
N MET A 133 -4.73 -3.42 9.07
CA MET A 133 -4.28 -4.25 10.19
C MET A 133 -2.79 -4.12 10.49
N PHE A 134 -1.95 -4.15 9.44
CA PHE A 134 -0.51 -4.30 9.60
C PHE A 134 0.31 -3.05 9.30
N SER A 135 -0.22 -2.10 8.50
CA SER A 135 0.54 -0.91 8.20
C SER A 135 0.56 0.07 9.37
N VAL A 136 1.74 0.61 9.63
CA VAL A 136 1.96 1.71 10.57
C VAL A 136 1.94 3.03 9.80
N ASP A 137 1.43 4.09 10.39
CA ASP A 137 1.51 5.43 9.81
C ASP A 137 2.78 6.13 10.31
N LEU A 138 3.81 6.11 9.50
CA LEU A 138 5.11 6.71 9.78
C LEU A 138 5.25 8.13 9.23
N THR A 139 4.13 8.77 8.91
CA THR A 139 4.12 10.16 8.42
C THR A 139 4.78 11.08 9.44
N HIS A 140 5.85 11.79 9.01
CA HIS A 140 6.68 12.67 9.84
C HIS A 140 7.57 11.99 10.90
N VAL A 141 7.79 10.69 10.82
CA VAL A 141 8.86 10.01 11.57
C VAL A 141 10.15 10.07 10.76
N SER A 142 11.25 10.47 11.39
CA SER A 142 12.55 10.51 10.72
C SER A 142 13.17 9.11 10.64
N LEU A 143 13.90 8.85 9.56
CA LEU A 143 14.62 7.58 9.41
C LEU A 143 15.68 7.36 10.49
N SER A 144 16.26 8.43 11.02
CA SER A 144 17.21 8.38 12.12
C SER A 144 16.59 7.83 13.43
N GLU A 145 15.28 7.94 13.63
CA GLU A 145 14.60 7.32 14.76
C GLU A 145 14.51 5.80 14.63
N HIS A 146 14.32 5.30 13.40
CA HIS A 146 14.35 3.85 13.13
C HIS A 146 15.77 3.27 13.32
N ASP A 147 16.79 4.01 12.86
CA ASP A 147 18.17 3.58 13.01
C ASP A 147 18.58 3.54 14.49
N ALA A 148 18.22 4.56 15.28
CA ALA A 148 18.47 4.60 16.71
C ALA A 148 17.71 3.48 17.48
N GLN A 149 16.50 3.16 17.07
CA GLN A 149 15.74 2.04 17.65
C GLN A 149 16.42 0.71 17.34
N LEU A 150 16.90 0.51 16.11
CA LEU A 150 17.61 -0.70 15.72
C LEU A 150 18.91 -0.85 16.51
N GLU A 151 19.69 0.21 16.69
CA GLU A 151 20.94 0.21 17.44
C GLU A 151 20.70 -0.22 18.90
N LEU A 152 19.73 0.38 19.58
CA LEU A 152 19.35 0.00 20.93
C LEU A 152 18.81 -1.43 21.03
N PHE A 153 18.10 -1.90 20.01
CA PHE A 153 17.63 -3.28 19.94
C PHE A 153 18.80 -4.27 19.84
N LEU A 154 19.80 -3.97 19.02
CA LEU A 154 21.00 -4.81 18.87
C LEU A 154 21.87 -4.82 20.13
N GLU A 155 21.85 -3.74 20.91
CA GLU A 155 22.52 -3.66 22.21
C GLU A 155 21.74 -4.34 23.36
N GLY A 156 20.51 -4.79 23.10
CA GLY A 156 19.63 -5.36 24.13
C GLY A 156 19.07 -4.33 25.11
N ARG A 157 19.06 -3.05 24.76
CA ARG A 157 18.66 -1.90 25.58
C ARG A 157 17.42 -1.20 25.04
N LEU A 158 16.52 -1.93 24.41
CA LEU A 158 15.34 -1.36 23.78
C LEU A 158 14.43 -0.57 24.77
N ASP A 159 14.45 -0.97 26.06
CA ASP A 159 13.68 -0.29 27.12
C ASP A 159 14.11 1.17 27.34
N GLU A 160 15.31 1.54 26.91
CA GLU A 160 15.83 2.91 27.01
C GLU A 160 15.35 3.81 25.86
N TYR A 161 14.71 3.23 24.82
CA TYR A 161 14.21 4.00 23.69
C TYR A 161 13.02 4.88 24.09
N LYS A 162 13.20 6.19 24.01
CA LYS A 162 12.17 7.22 24.32
C LYS A 162 11.72 8.00 23.08
N GLY A 163 11.94 7.46 21.89
CA GLY A 163 11.61 8.13 20.63
C GLY A 163 10.12 8.08 20.27
N LYS A 164 9.77 8.74 19.16
CA LYS A 164 8.37 8.85 18.68
C LYS A 164 7.74 7.52 18.26
N LEU A 165 8.54 6.53 17.89
CA LEU A 165 8.04 5.20 17.49
C LEU A 165 7.35 4.46 18.64
N ASN A 166 7.68 4.77 19.88
CA ASN A 166 7.04 4.19 21.07
C ASN A 166 5.64 4.79 21.36
N SER A 167 5.21 5.77 20.54
CA SER A 167 3.89 6.36 20.70
C SER A 167 2.80 5.43 20.14
N THR A 168 1.69 5.30 20.86
CA THR A 168 0.51 4.51 20.45
C THR A 168 -0.05 4.90 19.08
N LYS A 169 0.27 6.10 18.60
CA LYS A 169 -0.14 6.56 17.26
C LYS A 169 0.56 5.82 16.12
N HIS A 170 1.78 5.36 16.36
CA HIS A 170 2.62 4.67 15.38
C HIS A 170 2.55 3.14 15.48
N LEU A 171 1.63 2.59 16.27
CA LEU A 171 1.37 1.16 16.33
C LEU A 171 0.36 0.75 15.28
N SER A 172 0.57 -0.42 14.66
CA SER A 172 -0.41 -1.05 13.79
C SER A 172 -1.67 -1.43 14.59
N LEU A 173 -2.79 -1.64 13.91
CA LEU A 173 -4.02 -2.05 14.58
C LEU A 173 -3.84 -3.44 15.21
N PHE A 174 -3.07 -4.31 14.56
CA PHE A 174 -2.75 -5.64 15.08
C PHE A 174 -1.96 -5.57 16.39
N GLU A 175 -0.94 -4.73 16.48
CA GLU A 175 -0.16 -4.52 17.70
C GLU A 175 -1.00 -3.95 18.84
N ARG A 176 -1.92 -3.02 18.54
CA ARG A 176 -2.86 -2.48 19.53
C ARG A 176 -3.82 -3.54 20.07
N LEU A 177 -4.29 -4.47 19.21
CA LEU A 177 -5.22 -5.52 19.62
C LEU A 177 -4.54 -6.66 20.38
N THR A 178 -3.27 -6.96 20.06
CA THR A 178 -2.50 -8.01 20.73
C THR A 178 -1.90 -7.58 22.07
N GLY A 179 -2.10 -6.31 22.47
CA GLY A 179 -1.66 -5.82 23.78
C GLY A 179 -0.14 -5.74 23.95
N ARG A 180 0.64 -5.79 22.89
CA ARG A 180 2.11 -5.63 22.89
C ARG A 180 2.56 -4.20 23.21
N HIS A 181 1.88 -3.56 24.15
CA HIS A 181 2.30 -2.30 24.73
C HIS A 181 3.38 -2.59 25.77
N GLY A 182 4.65 -2.52 25.40
CA GLY A 182 5.76 -2.51 26.38
C GLY A 182 6.51 -3.81 26.59
N GLU A 183 6.46 -4.76 25.68
CA GLU A 183 7.31 -5.98 25.72
C GLU A 183 8.52 -5.89 24.77
N TYR A 184 9.01 -4.67 24.55
CA TYR A 184 10.30 -4.45 23.87
C TYR A 184 11.18 -3.55 24.69
#